data_3f265ab7454846d2c3747acb0a122ad0
#
_entry.id   3f265ab7454846d2c3747acb0a122ad0
#
_cell.length_a   1.000
_cell.length_b   1.000
_cell.length_c   1.000
_cell.angle_alpha   90.00
_cell.angle_beta   90.00
_cell.angle_gamma   90.00
#
_symmetry.space_group_name_H-M   'P 1'
#
loop_
_entity.id
_entity.type
_entity.pdbx_description
1 polymer ?
#
loop_
_entity_poly.entity_id
_entity_poly.type
_entity_poly.pdbx_seq_one_letter_code
_entity_poly.pdbx_strand_id
1 'polypeptide(L)'
;MAKNFDIPTPKKRLLSLQMDPKKFEPATDAEKRQQDVMAESTTFFRDGMRRLMQNPLAVMSMVILLLVILMMIFAPLFVPYGYEEMITVNGVRDPAAANLAPFHYSALEQQYIDQGGKIFPHIMGTDELSRDYFIRVVYGTRVSFLVGVFASLMVLIIGVLYGAVSGYAGGRVDLWMMRIVDIIYSLPDLLIIILLAVVFKESLDFSQIPIFANLGTNMVSMFIVFGLLYWVGMARLVRGQILTIKENEYVLAAKSIGASAKRIIQKHIIPNIVSVIIIMTAQEIPAAIFTESYLSFIGLGVALPMPSLGSLANAARSGMQSYPWKLVFPSVMIILIVLAFNLIGDALRDAFDPKLKK
;
A
#
# COMPACT_ATOMS: atom_id res chain seq x y z
N MET A 1 -36.66 -48.97 -50.26
CA MET A 1 -36.68 -47.76 -49.42
C MET A 1 -35.25 -47.34 -49.16
N ALA A 2 -34.67 -46.39 -49.93
CA ALA A 2 -33.34 -45.89 -49.80
C ALA A 2 -33.39 -44.67 -48.84
N LYS A 3 -32.72 -44.77 -47.75
CA LYS A 3 -32.53 -43.61 -46.79
C LYS A 3 -31.56 -42.58 -47.42
N ASN A 4 -32.08 -41.44 -47.83
CA ASN A 4 -31.27 -40.29 -48.17
C ASN A 4 -30.48 -39.85 -46.91
N PHE A 5 -29.17 -40.03 -46.93
CA PHE A 5 -28.27 -39.40 -46.00
C PHE A 5 -28.04 -37.97 -46.49
N ASP A 6 -28.66 -37.00 -45.83
CA ASP A 6 -28.32 -35.58 -45.98
C ASP A 6 -26.88 -35.39 -45.50
N ILE A 7 -25.95 -35.27 -46.45
CA ILE A 7 -24.58 -34.86 -46.18
C ILE A 7 -24.63 -33.36 -45.91
N PRO A 8 -24.29 -32.88 -44.70
CA PRO A 8 -24.28 -31.44 -44.42
C PRO A 8 -23.26 -30.76 -45.31
N THR A 9 -23.72 -29.83 -46.16
CA THR A 9 -22.86 -28.99 -46.98
C THR A 9 -21.84 -28.28 -46.12
N PRO A 10 -20.53 -28.32 -46.44
CA PRO A 10 -19.51 -27.71 -45.63
C PRO A 10 -19.75 -26.21 -45.54
N LYS A 11 -19.86 -25.71 -44.28
CA LYS A 11 -19.92 -24.27 -43.98
C LYS A 11 -18.74 -23.59 -44.64
N LYS A 12 -19.03 -22.51 -45.36
CA LYS A 12 -18.17 -21.63 -46.16
C LYS A 12 -16.69 -21.71 -45.84
N ARG A 13 -15.85 -22.06 -46.81
CA ARG A 13 -14.39 -22.04 -46.68
C ARG A 13 -13.96 -20.58 -46.42
N LEU A 14 -13.12 -20.36 -45.42
CA LEU A 14 -12.58 -19.05 -45.02
C LEU A 14 -11.77 -18.33 -46.13
N LEU A 15 -11.54 -18.96 -47.26
CA LEU A 15 -10.82 -18.44 -48.45
C LEU A 15 -11.69 -18.36 -49.72
N SER A 16 -13.00 -18.36 -49.61
CA SER A 16 -13.88 -18.13 -50.75
C SER A 16 -13.89 -16.64 -51.09
N LEU A 17 -13.36 -16.26 -52.24
CA LEU A 17 -13.45 -14.91 -52.82
C LEU A 17 -14.87 -14.53 -53.28
N GLN A 18 -15.86 -15.42 -53.11
CA GLN A 18 -17.27 -15.13 -53.35
C GLN A 18 -17.84 -14.36 -52.18
N MET A 19 -17.66 -13.05 -52.17
CA MET A 19 -18.37 -12.16 -51.26
C MET A 19 -19.81 -12.00 -51.75
N ASP A 20 -20.76 -12.08 -50.80
CA ASP A 20 -22.16 -11.82 -51.06
C ASP A 20 -22.31 -10.40 -51.60
N PRO A 21 -22.88 -10.17 -52.82
CA PRO A 21 -23.07 -8.83 -53.38
C PRO A 21 -23.82 -7.87 -52.44
N LYS A 22 -24.69 -8.37 -51.54
CA LYS A 22 -25.38 -7.59 -50.55
C LYS A 22 -24.45 -6.92 -49.52
N LYS A 23 -23.23 -7.41 -49.38
CA LYS A 23 -22.23 -6.77 -48.54
C LYS A 23 -21.61 -5.47 -49.10
N PHE A 24 -21.86 -5.21 -50.39
CA PHE A 24 -21.44 -4.03 -51.11
C PHE A 24 -22.57 -3.00 -51.30
N GLU A 25 -23.78 -3.30 -50.81
CA GLU A 25 -24.82 -2.30 -50.77
C GLU A 25 -24.47 -1.18 -49.78
N PRO A 26 -24.80 0.11 -50.08
CA PRO A 26 -24.56 1.19 -49.15
C PRO A 26 -25.25 0.89 -47.82
N ALA A 27 -24.52 1.04 -46.73
CA ALA A 27 -25.04 0.85 -45.38
C ALA A 27 -26.29 1.71 -45.14
N THR A 28 -27.30 1.12 -44.57
CA THR A 28 -28.54 1.82 -44.19
C THR A 28 -28.23 2.94 -43.16
N ASP A 29 -29.06 3.96 -43.07
CA ASP A 29 -28.87 5.07 -42.12
C ASP A 29 -28.86 4.57 -40.65
N ALA A 30 -29.48 3.43 -40.34
CA ALA A 30 -29.39 2.78 -39.03
C ALA A 30 -28.01 2.15 -38.79
N GLU A 31 -27.42 1.49 -39.80
CA GLU A 31 -26.08 0.90 -39.74
C GLU A 31 -24.99 1.98 -39.68
N LYS A 32 -25.15 3.09 -40.42
CA LYS A 32 -24.29 4.27 -40.34
C LYS A 32 -24.30 4.88 -38.94
N ARG A 33 -25.46 5.02 -38.32
CA ARG A 33 -25.59 5.51 -36.94
C ARG A 33 -24.96 4.57 -35.91
N GLN A 34 -24.94 3.25 -36.15
CA GLN A 34 -24.25 2.29 -35.30
C GLN A 34 -22.71 2.39 -35.42
N GLN A 35 -22.18 2.74 -36.60
CA GLN A 35 -20.75 2.98 -36.81
C GLN A 35 -20.29 4.31 -36.27
N ASP A 36 -21.15 5.32 -36.19
CA ASP A 36 -20.84 6.67 -35.67
C ASP A 36 -20.73 6.73 -34.13
N VAL A 37 -21.10 5.65 -33.41
CA VAL A 37 -20.83 5.53 -31.98
C VAL A 37 -19.42 4.94 -31.79
N MET A 38 -18.43 5.60 -32.34
CA MET A 38 -17.06 5.42 -31.84
C MET A 38 -17.04 5.89 -30.39
N ALA A 39 -16.85 4.93 -29.45
CA ALA A 39 -16.57 5.28 -28.06
C ALA A 39 -15.42 6.29 -28.05
N GLU A 40 -15.63 7.42 -27.37
CA GLU A 40 -14.58 8.43 -27.21
C GLU A 40 -13.27 7.76 -26.86
N SER A 41 -12.19 8.11 -27.59
CA SER A 41 -10.87 7.56 -27.34
C SER A 41 -10.42 8.01 -25.94
N THR A 42 -10.65 7.15 -24.95
CA THR A 42 -10.20 7.41 -23.58
C THR A 42 -8.77 6.90 -23.42
N THR A 43 -7.94 7.67 -22.71
CA THR A 43 -6.61 7.18 -22.35
C THR A 43 -6.75 5.98 -21.40
N PHE A 44 -5.85 5.00 -21.51
CA PHE A 44 -5.82 3.81 -20.66
C PHE A 44 -5.98 4.13 -19.15
N PHE A 45 -5.33 5.21 -18.70
CA PHE A 45 -5.40 5.66 -17.31
C PHE A 45 -6.79 6.22 -16.94
N ARG A 46 -7.42 6.98 -17.83
CA ARG A 46 -8.77 7.53 -17.60
C ARG A 46 -9.82 6.43 -17.53
N ASP A 47 -9.70 5.42 -18.38
CA ASP A 47 -10.61 4.26 -18.36
C ASP A 47 -10.44 3.43 -17.08
N GLY A 48 -9.19 3.14 -16.68
CA GLY A 48 -8.90 2.45 -15.42
C GLY A 48 -9.44 3.22 -14.20
N MET A 49 -9.23 4.54 -14.13
CA MET A 49 -9.75 5.36 -13.04
C MET A 49 -11.28 5.38 -13.01
N ARG A 50 -11.94 5.44 -14.17
CA ARG A 50 -13.40 5.35 -14.26
C ARG A 50 -13.92 4.03 -13.69
N ARG A 51 -13.29 2.89 -14.05
CA ARG A 51 -13.65 1.56 -13.53
C ARG A 51 -13.41 1.44 -12.04
N LEU A 52 -12.29 1.99 -11.55
CA LEU A 52 -11.99 2.03 -10.12
C LEU A 52 -13.09 2.75 -9.34
N MET A 53 -13.55 3.91 -9.83
CA MET A 53 -14.63 4.69 -9.22
C MET A 53 -16.01 4.03 -9.35
N GLN A 54 -16.20 3.08 -10.24
CA GLN A 54 -17.43 2.30 -10.36
C GLN A 54 -17.47 1.11 -9.38
N ASN A 55 -16.34 0.72 -8.80
CA ASN A 55 -16.28 -0.35 -7.81
C ASN A 55 -16.67 0.21 -6.42
N PRO A 56 -17.81 -0.20 -5.84
CA PRO A 56 -18.27 0.34 -4.57
C PRO A 56 -17.33 0.03 -3.40
N LEU A 57 -16.66 -1.14 -3.42
CA LEU A 57 -15.69 -1.51 -2.38
C LEU A 57 -14.44 -0.62 -2.45
N ALA A 58 -13.98 -0.30 -3.65
CA ALA A 58 -12.86 0.63 -3.84
C ALA A 58 -13.19 2.03 -3.34
N VAL A 59 -14.37 2.54 -3.69
CA VAL A 59 -14.83 3.88 -3.25
C VAL A 59 -14.97 3.91 -1.74
N MET A 60 -15.60 2.90 -1.13
CA MET A 60 -15.70 2.81 0.33
C MET A 60 -14.32 2.81 0.99
N SER A 61 -13.39 2.03 0.47
CA SER A 61 -12.03 1.94 1.01
C SER A 61 -11.25 3.26 0.86
N MET A 62 -11.40 3.95 -0.27
CA MET A 62 -10.84 5.29 -0.46
C MET A 62 -11.42 6.30 0.52
N VAL A 63 -12.73 6.24 0.80
CA VAL A 63 -13.37 7.09 1.80
C VAL A 63 -12.83 6.79 3.20
N ILE A 64 -12.68 5.51 3.57
CA ILE A 64 -12.10 5.11 4.86
C ILE A 64 -10.66 5.67 5.00
N LEU A 65 -9.81 5.48 3.99
CA LEU A 65 -8.44 6.04 4.03
C LEU A 65 -8.44 7.56 4.09
N LEU A 66 -9.32 8.21 3.34
CA LEU A 66 -9.47 9.66 3.41
C LEU A 66 -9.84 10.13 4.82
N LEU A 67 -10.81 9.48 5.47
CA LEU A 67 -11.19 9.78 6.86
C LEU A 67 -10.04 9.54 7.84
N VAL A 68 -9.27 8.46 7.67
CA VAL A 68 -8.07 8.20 8.48
C VAL A 68 -7.03 9.30 8.27
N ILE A 69 -6.77 9.72 7.03
CA ILE A 69 -5.83 10.81 6.72
C ILE A 69 -6.31 12.13 7.32
N LEU A 70 -7.60 12.45 7.18
CA LEU A 70 -8.18 13.64 7.78
C LEU A 70 -8.06 13.61 9.31
N MET A 71 -8.33 12.47 9.94
CA MET A 71 -8.12 12.28 11.37
C MET A 71 -6.65 12.53 11.77
N MET A 72 -5.69 11.95 11.04
CA MET A 72 -4.27 12.17 11.29
C MET A 72 -3.86 13.64 11.19
N ILE A 73 -4.45 14.40 10.27
CA ILE A 73 -4.09 15.83 10.06
C ILE A 73 -4.80 16.72 11.08
N PHE A 74 -6.09 16.54 11.24
CA PHE A 74 -6.94 17.48 11.97
C PHE A 74 -7.09 17.17 13.45
N ALA A 75 -7.06 15.90 13.89
CA ALA A 75 -7.23 15.58 15.30
C ALA A 75 -6.27 16.32 16.22
N PRO A 76 -4.95 16.45 15.92
CA PRO A 76 -4.04 17.22 16.77
C PRO A 76 -4.28 18.73 16.82
N LEU A 77 -5.11 19.26 15.91
CA LEU A 77 -5.49 20.68 15.92
C LEU A 77 -6.68 20.95 16.87
N PHE A 78 -7.53 19.95 17.07
CA PHE A 78 -8.73 20.05 17.88
C PHE A 78 -8.57 19.49 19.30
N VAL A 79 -7.71 18.49 19.45
CA VAL A 79 -7.45 17.83 20.73
C VAL A 79 -6.33 18.58 21.45
N PRO A 80 -6.57 19.11 22.67
CA PRO A 80 -5.60 19.94 23.38
C PRO A 80 -4.47 19.14 24.05
N TYR A 81 -4.41 17.83 23.86
CA TYR A 81 -3.43 16.94 24.49
C TYR A 81 -2.29 16.60 23.53
N GLY A 82 -1.06 16.61 24.05
CA GLY A 82 0.11 16.05 23.37
C GLY A 82 0.18 14.53 23.53
N TYR A 83 0.82 13.84 22.58
CA TYR A 83 0.94 12.36 22.65
C TYR A 83 1.90 11.86 23.75
N GLU A 84 2.79 12.74 24.25
CA GLU A 84 3.68 12.49 25.41
C GLU A 84 3.14 13.08 26.70
N GLU A 85 2.23 14.01 26.58
CA GLU A 85 1.77 14.85 27.69
C GLU A 85 0.88 14.06 28.64
N MET A 86 1.21 14.10 29.92
CA MET A 86 0.40 13.55 30.98
C MET A 86 -0.71 14.52 31.34
N ILE A 87 -1.90 14.02 31.61
CA ILE A 87 -3.05 14.84 31.99
C ILE A 87 -2.73 15.64 33.24
N THR A 88 -3.01 16.94 33.20
CA THR A 88 -2.85 17.87 34.28
C THR A 88 -4.14 18.64 34.51
N VAL A 89 -4.48 18.86 35.79
CA VAL A 89 -5.59 19.72 36.20
C VAL A 89 -5.02 20.89 36.96
N ASN A 90 -5.26 22.10 36.49
CA ASN A 90 -4.67 23.34 37.05
C ASN A 90 -3.14 23.31 37.11
N GLY A 91 -2.46 22.70 36.14
CA GLY A 91 -1.00 22.60 36.11
C GLY A 91 -0.41 21.51 37.03
N VAL A 92 -1.23 20.77 37.75
CA VAL A 92 -0.80 19.67 38.61
C VAL A 92 -1.12 18.35 37.87
N ARG A 93 -0.13 17.45 37.80
CA ARG A 93 -0.32 16.11 37.21
C ARG A 93 -1.37 15.33 37.99
N ASP A 94 -2.26 14.68 37.24
CA ASP A 94 -3.29 13.80 37.79
C ASP A 94 -2.97 12.31 37.59
N PRO A 95 -2.37 11.63 38.59
CA PRO A 95 -2.11 10.20 38.50
C PRO A 95 -3.39 9.36 38.49
N ALA A 96 -4.51 9.89 39.03
CA ALA A 96 -5.80 9.19 39.06
C ALA A 96 -6.45 9.14 37.66
N ALA A 97 -5.97 9.95 36.70
CA ALA A 97 -6.37 9.88 35.31
C ALA A 97 -5.75 8.68 34.56
N ALA A 98 -4.99 7.78 35.23
CA ALA A 98 -4.44 6.59 34.62
C ALA A 98 -5.53 5.54 34.34
N ASN A 99 -5.50 4.94 33.13
CA ASN A 99 -6.38 3.87 32.69
C ASN A 99 -7.88 4.21 32.72
N LEU A 100 -8.25 5.47 32.54
CA LEU A 100 -9.67 5.85 32.42
C LEU A 100 -10.31 5.18 31.22
N ALA A 101 -11.55 4.74 31.39
CA ALA A 101 -12.36 4.23 30.30
C ALA A 101 -12.72 5.35 29.30
N PRO A 102 -13.10 5.03 28.06
CA PRO A 102 -13.58 6.02 27.11
C PRO A 102 -14.69 6.91 27.70
N PHE A 103 -14.57 8.21 27.50
CA PHE A 103 -15.49 9.25 27.98
C PHE A 103 -15.63 9.37 29.51
N HIS A 104 -14.69 8.81 30.29
CA HIS A 104 -14.66 8.96 31.73
C HIS A 104 -13.59 10.00 32.13
N TYR A 105 -13.82 10.62 33.28
CA TYR A 105 -12.96 11.61 33.89
C TYR A 105 -12.47 11.12 35.26
N SER A 106 -11.33 11.59 35.70
CA SER A 106 -10.83 11.37 37.05
C SER A 106 -11.64 12.17 38.08
N ALA A 107 -11.46 11.86 39.37
CA ALA A 107 -12.09 12.64 40.43
C ALA A 107 -11.69 14.11 40.44
N LEU A 108 -10.41 14.41 40.12
CA LEU A 108 -9.92 15.78 40.04
C LEU A 108 -10.46 16.53 38.82
N GLU A 109 -10.55 15.86 37.69
CA GLU A 109 -11.16 16.40 36.48
C GLU A 109 -12.63 16.71 36.68
N GLN A 110 -13.37 15.78 37.35
CA GLN A 110 -14.77 15.97 37.66
C GLN A 110 -15.00 17.18 38.59
N GLN A 111 -14.18 17.34 39.64
CA GLN A 111 -14.23 18.50 40.53
C GLN A 111 -13.97 19.81 39.75
N TYR A 112 -13.03 19.79 38.80
CA TYR A 112 -12.72 20.98 37.99
C TYR A 112 -13.91 21.32 37.05
N ILE A 113 -14.57 20.32 36.47
CA ILE A 113 -15.75 20.50 35.65
C ILE A 113 -16.92 21.07 36.50
N ASP A 114 -17.12 20.54 37.71
CA ASP A 114 -18.18 20.98 38.64
C ASP A 114 -17.96 22.45 39.09
N GLN A 115 -16.71 22.92 39.08
CA GLN A 115 -16.34 24.31 39.32
C GLN A 115 -16.47 25.24 38.09
N GLY A 116 -17.00 24.71 36.95
CA GLY A 116 -17.19 25.44 35.71
C GLY A 116 -15.99 25.38 34.75
N GLY A 117 -14.98 24.57 35.04
CA GLY A 117 -13.87 24.31 34.14
C GLY A 117 -14.28 23.50 32.92
N LYS A 118 -13.49 23.57 31.86
CA LYS A 118 -13.72 22.77 30.62
C LYS A 118 -12.58 21.82 30.41
N ILE A 119 -12.89 20.53 30.30
CA ILE A 119 -11.94 19.48 29.94
C ILE A 119 -12.40 18.83 28.63
N PHE A 120 -11.46 18.64 27.71
CA PHE A 120 -11.77 17.93 26.47
C PHE A 120 -12.00 16.43 26.79
N PRO A 121 -13.04 15.79 26.26
CA PRO A 121 -13.38 14.42 26.61
C PRO A 121 -12.31 13.43 26.12
N HIS A 122 -11.99 12.44 26.99
CA HIS A 122 -11.10 11.34 26.66
C HIS A 122 -11.82 10.31 25.78
N ILE A 123 -11.87 10.56 24.48
CA ILE A 123 -12.67 9.81 23.49
C ILE A 123 -12.34 8.30 23.55
N MET A 124 -11.08 7.94 23.68
CA MET A 124 -10.60 6.55 23.79
C MET A 124 -10.07 6.20 25.19
N GLY A 125 -10.34 7.09 26.19
CA GLY A 125 -9.80 6.95 27.53
C GLY A 125 -8.34 7.36 27.62
N THR A 126 -7.62 6.83 28.64
CA THR A 126 -6.24 7.19 28.93
C THR A 126 -5.35 5.95 29.07
N ASP A 127 -4.04 6.14 29.00
CA ASP A 127 -3.06 5.07 29.19
C ASP A 127 -2.59 4.93 30.66
N GLU A 128 -1.62 4.05 30.90
CA GLU A 128 -1.06 3.77 32.22
C GLU A 128 -0.29 4.96 32.82
N LEU A 129 0.16 5.90 31.98
CA LEU A 129 0.89 7.09 32.38
C LEU A 129 0.01 8.34 32.42
N SER A 130 -1.32 8.18 32.45
CA SER A 130 -2.29 9.28 32.39
C SER A 130 -2.14 10.15 31.15
N ARG A 131 -1.90 9.57 29.97
CA ARG A 131 -1.86 10.29 28.68
C ARG A 131 -3.13 10.00 27.91
N ASP A 132 -3.63 10.97 27.17
CA ASP A 132 -4.83 10.76 26.32
C ASP A 132 -4.58 9.69 25.25
N TYR A 133 -5.45 8.67 25.23
CA TYR A 133 -5.23 7.51 24.38
C TYR A 133 -5.65 7.76 22.93
N PHE A 134 -6.63 8.64 22.69
CA PHE A 134 -7.07 8.98 21.33
C PHE A 134 -5.94 9.65 20.54
N ILE A 135 -5.32 10.68 21.11
CA ILE A 135 -4.22 11.37 20.44
C ILE A 135 -3.01 10.44 20.19
N ARG A 136 -2.75 9.50 21.12
CA ARG A 136 -1.71 8.49 20.92
C ARG A 136 -2.02 7.54 19.79
N VAL A 137 -3.27 7.11 19.62
CA VAL A 137 -3.72 6.28 18.48
C VAL A 137 -3.58 7.06 17.18
N VAL A 138 -3.93 8.36 17.16
CA VAL A 138 -3.75 9.23 15.98
C VAL A 138 -2.28 9.33 15.58
N TYR A 139 -1.37 9.61 16.51
CA TYR A 139 0.06 9.65 16.23
C TYR A 139 0.63 8.28 15.88
N GLY A 140 0.15 7.22 16.53
CA GLY A 140 0.49 5.84 16.19
C GLY A 140 0.10 5.49 14.76
N THR A 141 -1.08 5.94 14.32
CA THR A 141 -1.54 5.80 12.94
C THR A 141 -0.63 6.54 11.96
N ARG A 142 -0.21 7.78 12.29
CA ARG A 142 0.75 8.53 11.45
C ARG A 142 2.05 7.77 11.25
N VAL A 143 2.61 7.25 12.34
CA VAL A 143 3.89 6.53 12.30
C VAL A 143 3.78 5.26 11.47
N SER A 144 2.79 4.41 11.74
CA SER A 144 2.58 3.17 10.97
C SER A 144 2.30 3.44 9.48
N PHE A 145 1.52 4.50 9.18
CA PHE A 145 1.24 4.92 7.80
C PHE A 145 2.50 5.42 7.08
N LEU A 146 3.31 6.25 7.74
CA LEU A 146 4.58 6.75 7.18
C LEU A 146 5.55 5.61 6.90
N VAL A 147 5.64 4.63 7.81
CA VAL A 147 6.48 3.43 7.59
C VAL A 147 6.01 2.67 6.37
N GLY A 148 4.71 2.44 6.23
CA GLY A 148 4.14 1.74 5.06
C GLY A 148 4.44 2.45 3.74
N VAL A 149 4.21 3.76 3.69
CA VAL A 149 4.48 4.58 2.49
C VAL A 149 5.97 4.62 2.17
N PHE A 150 6.83 4.83 3.16
CA PHE A 150 8.27 4.86 2.96
C PHE A 150 8.82 3.52 2.47
N ALA A 151 8.40 2.42 3.09
CA ALA A 151 8.80 1.08 2.68
C ALA A 151 8.38 0.80 1.23
N SER A 152 7.12 1.10 0.86
CA SER A 152 6.63 0.91 -0.52
C SER A 152 7.40 1.75 -1.53
N LEU A 153 7.80 2.97 -1.17
CA LEU A 153 8.62 3.83 -2.03
C LEU A 153 10.02 3.25 -2.24
N MET A 154 10.63 2.71 -1.18
CA MET A 154 11.94 2.02 -1.28
C MET A 154 11.85 0.79 -2.17
N VAL A 155 10.80 -0.03 -1.99
CA VAL A 155 10.52 -1.19 -2.85
C VAL A 155 10.34 -0.78 -4.31
N LEU A 156 9.58 0.28 -4.56
CA LEU A 156 9.36 0.82 -5.89
C LEU A 156 10.69 1.23 -6.55
N ILE A 157 11.48 2.07 -5.87
CA ILE A 157 12.72 2.61 -6.44
C ILE A 157 13.73 1.49 -6.68
N ILE A 158 14.05 0.72 -5.66
CA ILE A 158 15.09 -0.32 -5.74
C ILE A 158 14.63 -1.45 -6.67
N GLY A 159 13.41 -1.95 -6.48
CA GLY A 159 12.88 -3.08 -7.24
C GLY A 159 12.72 -2.78 -8.73
N VAL A 160 12.18 -1.60 -9.08
CA VAL A 160 12.03 -1.20 -10.48
C VAL A 160 13.39 -1.01 -11.14
N LEU A 161 14.35 -0.33 -10.49
CA LEU A 161 15.69 -0.12 -11.06
C LEU A 161 16.43 -1.45 -11.22
N TYR A 162 16.43 -2.28 -10.19
CA TYR A 162 17.09 -3.58 -10.23
C TYR A 162 16.49 -4.52 -11.28
N GLY A 163 15.16 -4.65 -11.27
CA GLY A 163 14.44 -5.47 -12.24
C GLY A 163 14.59 -4.96 -13.68
N ALA A 164 14.65 -3.63 -13.86
CA ALA A 164 14.84 -3.03 -15.17
C ALA A 164 16.24 -3.31 -15.74
N VAL A 165 17.28 -3.15 -14.94
CA VAL A 165 18.65 -3.45 -15.36
C VAL A 165 18.78 -4.95 -15.68
N SER A 166 18.34 -5.82 -14.80
CA SER A 166 18.40 -7.27 -14.98
C SER A 166 17.63 -7.73 -16.23
N GLY A 167 16.35 -7.35 -16.36
CA GLY A 167 15.50 -7.79 -17.47
C GLY A 167 15.95 -7.27 -18.84
N TYR A 168 16.46 -6.02 -18.89
CA TYR A 168 16.93 -5.44 -20.14
C TYR A 168 18.30 -5.97 -20.58
N ALA A 169 19.28 -6.02 -19.67
CA ALA A 169 20.63 -6.51 -19.96
C ALA A 169 20.64 -7.98 -20.37
N GLY A 170 19.87 -8.82 -19.67
CA GLY A 170 19.80 -10.25 -19.96
C GLY A 170 21.11 -11.00 -19.75
N GLY A 171 21.20 -12.23 -20.24
CA GLY A 171 22.42 -13.04 -20.26
C GLY A 171 23.07 -13.22 -18.88
N ARG A 172 24.39 -13.01 -18.82
CA ARG A 172 25.17 -13.21 -17.58
C ARG A 172 24.85 -12.18 -16.50
N VAL A 173 24.49 -10.94 -16.87
CA VAL A 173 24.12 -9.87 -15.93
C VAL A 173 22.84 -10.25 -15.21
N ASP A 174 21.82 -10.61 -15.96
CA ASP A 174 20.54 -11.10 -15.42
C ASP A 174 20.75 -12.32 -14.50
N LEU A 175 21.55 -13.27 -14.93
CA LEU A 175 21.82 -14.49 -14.15
C LEU A 175 22.44 -14.16 -12.77
N TRP A 176 23.46 -13.31 -12.71
CA TRP A 176 24.09 -12.96 -11.44
C TRP A 176 23.19 -12.09 -10.56
N MET A 177 22.50 -11.13 -11.14
CA MET A 177 21.56 -10.29 -10.42
C MET A 177 20.43 -11.14 -9.82
N MET A 178 19.86 -12.07 -10.57
CA MET A 178 18.80 -12.94 -10.05
C MET A 178 19.32 -13.95 -9.03
N ARG A 179 20.59 -14.38 -9.05
CA ARG A 179 21.18 -15.20 -7.96
C ARG A 179 21.14 -14.48 -6.63
N ILE A 180 21.43 -13.16 -6.61
CA ILE A 180 21.33 -12.36 -5.38
C ILE A 180 19.88 -12.34 -4.90
N VAL A 181 18.93 -12.07 -5.80
CA VAL A 181 17.49 -12.10 -5.52
C VAL A 181 17.06 -13.48 -4.98
N ASP A 182 17.54 -14.57 -5.58
CA ASP A 182 17.19 -15.93 -5.16
C ASP A 182 17.74 -16.27 -3.78
N ILE A 183 18.96 -15.82 -3.45
CA ILE A 183 19.55 -15.99 -2.11
C ILE A 183 18.71 -15.27 -1.07
N ILE A 184 18.38 -13.99 -1.30
CA ILE A 184 17.56 -13.21 -0.36
C ILE A 184 16.19 -13.88 -0.19
N TYR A 185 15.55 -14.27 -1.28
CA TYR A 185 14.20 -14.87 -1.27
C TYR A 185 14.14 -16.27 -0.64
N SER A 186 15.27 -17.00 -0.58
CA SER A 186 15.33 -18.32 0.04
C SER A 186 15.32 -18.28 1.58
N LEU A 187 15.54 -17.10 2.16
CA LEU A 187 15.56 -16.91 3.59
C LEU A 187 14.15 -16.72 4.13
N PRO A 188 13.79 -17.24 5.30
CA PRO A 188 12.51 -16.98 5.94
C PRO A 188 12.39 -15.50 6.31
N ASP A 189 11.53 -14.75 5.61
CA ASP A 189 11.42 -13.28 5.69
C ASP A 189 11.36 -12.76 7.13
N LEU A 190 10.41 -13.26 7.94
CA LEU A 190 10.24 -12.79 9.32
C LEU A 190 11.47 -13.05 10.20
N LEU A 191 12.16 -14.17 10.03
CA LEU A 191 13.35 -14.47 10.82
C LEU A 191 14.48 -13.49 10.51
N ILE A 192 14.70 -13.21 9.23
CA ILE A 192 15.75 -12.26 8.81
C ILE A 192 15.39 -10.83 9.21
N ILE A 193 14.14 -10.43 9.08
CA ILE A 193 13.67 -9.12 9.51
C ILE A 193 13.93 -8.93 11.02
N ILE A 194 13.53 -9.90 11.84
CA ILE A 194 13.75 -9.87 13.29
C ILE A 194 15.24 -9.81 13.61
N LEU A 195 16.04 -10.69 13.00
CA LEU A 195 17.49 -10.74 13.23
C LEU A 195 18.15 -9.39 12.87
N LEU A 196 17.88 -8.86 11.68
CA LEU A 196 18.45 -7.59 11.25
C LEU A 196 17.95 -6.41 12.09
N ALA A 197 16.68 -6.39 12.48
CA ALA A 197 16.13 -5.36 13.35
C ALA A 197 16.86 -5.34 14.71
N VAL A 198 17.13 -6.52 15.31
CA VAL A 198 17.89 -6.62 16.56
C VAL A 198 19.35 -6.20 16.36
N VAL A 199 20.02 -6.73 15.33
CA VAL A 199 21.43 -6.40 15.05
C VAL A 199 21.60 -4.91 14.81
N PHE A 200 20.75 -4.28 13.99
CA PHE A 200 20.88 -2.86 13.69
C PHE A 200 20.53 -1.97 14.89
N LYS A 201 19.54 -2.38 15.69
CA LYS A 201 19.22 -1.67 16.94
C LYS A 201 20.40 -1.63 17.91
N GLU A 202 21.14 -2.73 18.06
CA GLU A 202 22.25 -2.83 19.00
C GLU A 202 23.58 -2.32 18.43
N SER A 203 23.75 -2.39 17.10
CA SER A 203 25.03 -2.05 16.46
C SER A 203 25.10 -0.65 15.89
N LEU A 204 23.99 0.00 15.62
CA LEU A 204 23.92 1.29 14.95
C LEU A 204 23.29 2.35 15.87
N ASP A 205 24.04 3.39 16.15
CA ASP A 205 23.50 4.58 16.84
C ASP A 205 23.28 5.71 15.82
N PHE A 206 22.03 5.93 15.46
CA PHE A 206 21.64 7.00 14.54
C PHE A 206 21.32 8.31 15.24
N SER A 207 21.43 8.39 16.58
CA SER A 207 21.14 9.59 17.36
C SER A 207 22.07 10.76 17.00
N GLN A 208 23.29 10.45 16.55
CA GLN A 208 24.30 11.43 16.15
C GLN A 208 24.05 12.05 14.76
N ILE A 209 23.14 11.48 13.97
CA ILE A 209 22.82 11.97 12.63
C ILE A 209 21.57 12.85 12.70
N PRO A 210 21.67 14.18 12.48
CA PRO A 210 20.55 15.12 12.70
C PRO A 210 19.24 14.73 11.96
N ILE A 211 19.35 14.17 10.75
CA ILE A 211 18.18 13.74 9.96
C ILE A 211 17.44 12.56 10.63
N PHE A 212 18.16 11.68 11.32
CA PHE A 212 17.61 10.47 11.91
C PHE A 212 17.35 10.57 13.41
N ALA A 213 17.89 11.61 14.07
CA ALA A 213 17.75 11.81 15.52
C ALA A 213 16.27 11.84 15.97
N ASN A 214 15.40 12.48 15.18
CA ASN A 214 13.97 12.59 15.46
C ASN A 214 13.17 11.30 15.18
N LEU A 215 13.72 10.38 14.37
CA LEU A 215 13.03 9.14 14.01
C LEU A 215 13.31 8.00 15.01
N GLY A 216 14.39 8.10 15.75
CA GLY A 216 14.87 7.06 16.66
C GLY A 216 15.54 5.88 15.92
N THR A 217 16.51 5.26 16.58
CA THR A 217 17.34 4.18 16.01
C THR A 217 16.51 3.00 15.51
N ASN A 218 15.46 2.61 16.23
CA ASN A 218 14.62 1.48 15.86
C ASN A 218 13.88 1.70 14.53
N MET A 219 13.33 2.90 14.32
CA MET A 219 12.58 3.20 13.09
C MET A 219 13.52 3.25 11.88
N VAL A 220 14.72 3.82 12.04
CA VAL A 220 15.73 3.83 10.98
C VAL A 220 16.20 2.42 10.65
N SER A 221 16.43 1.59 11.68
CA SER A 221 16.78 0.17 11.50
C SER A 221 15.73 -0.59 10.68
N MET A 222 14.43 -0.35 10.97
CA MET A 222 13.33 -0.94 10.19
C MET A 222 13.36 -0.48 8.73
N PHE A 223 13.59 0.79 8.46
CA PHE A 223 13.70 1.28 7.07
C PHE A 223 14.85 0.63 6.31
N ILE A 224 15.99 0.43 6.96
CA ILE A 224 17.13 -0.29 6.36
C ILE A 224 16.74 -1.74 6.05
N VAL A 225 16.08 -2.43 6.97
CA VAL A 225 15.62 -3.80 6.78
C VAL A 225 14.64 -3.92 5.62
N PHE A 226 13.65 -3.03 5.54
CA PHE A 226 12.71 -2.99 4.40
C PHE A 226 13.44 -2.71 3.08
N GLY A 227 14.38 -1.76 3.08
CA GLY A 227 15.19 -1.44 1.91
C GLY A 227 16.12 -2.58 1.47
N LEU A 228 16.50 -3.48 2.37
CA LEU A 228 17.34 -4.64 2.04
C LEU A 228 16.55 -5.85 1.52
N LEU A 229 15.31 -6.05 1.98
CA LEU A 229 14.60 -7.31 1.76
C LEU A 229 13.36 -7.18 0.85
N TYR A 230 12.56 -6.12 0.99
CA TYR A 230 11.23 -6.06 0.39
C TYR A 230 11.20 -5.81 -1.12
N TRP A 231 12.27 -5.24 -1.69
CA TRP A 231 12.36 -4.93 -3.12
C TRP A 231 12.45 -6.16 -4.04
N VAL A 232 12.76 -7.33 -3.49
CA VAL A 232 13.02 -8.58 -4.24
C VAL A 232 11.81 -9.01 -5.08
N GLY A 233 10.60 -8.94 -4.52
CA GLY A 233 9.36 -9.26 -5.23
C GLY A 233 9.11 -8.34 -6.42
N MET A 234 9.26 -7.04 -6.22
CA MET A 234 9.12 -6.02 -7.28
C MET A 234 10.18 -6.22 -8.38
N ALA A 235 11.42 -6.51 -8.03
CA ALA A 235 12.49 -6.74 -9.01
C ALA A 235 12.19 -7.94 -9.91
N ARG A 236 11.71 -9.06 -9.35
CA ARG A 236 11.30 -10.23 -10.13
C ARG A 236 10.13 -9.92 -11.07
N LEU A 237 9.13 -9.20 -10.56
CA LEU A 237 7.97 -8.81 -11.33
C LEU A 237 8.38 -7.94 -12.53
N VAL A 238 9.12 -6.85 -12.27
CA VAL A 238 9.57 -5.90 -13.30
C VAL A 238 10.46 -6.59 -14.33
N ARG A 239 11.40 -7.42 -13.89
CA ARG A 239 12.22 -8.24 -14.80
C ARG A 239 11.36 -9.11 -15.70
N GLY A 240 10.38 -9.83 -15.15
CA GLY A 240 9.49 -10.70 -15.92
C GLY A 240 8.72 -9.93 -16.99
N GLN A 241 8.17 -8.76 -16.64
CA GLN A 241 7.48 -7.88 -17.58
C GLN A 241 8.42 -7.37 -18.70
N ILE A 242 9.65 -6.99 -18.35
CA ILE A 242 10.62 -6.49 -19.32
C ILE A 242 11.07 -7.58 -20.30
N LEU A 243 11.27 -8.80 -19.82
CA LEU A 243 11.61 -9.94 -20.69
C LEU A 243 10.54 -10.17 -21.76
N THR A 244 9.26 -10.00 -21.40
CA THR A 244 8.15 -10.12 -22.36
C THR A 244 8.10 -8.96 -23.34
N ILE A 245 8.25 -7.71 -22.83
CA ILE A 245 8.05 -6.51 -23.65
C ILE A 245 9.23 -6.22 -24.57
N LYS A 246 10.46 -6.55 -24.17
CA LYS A 246 11.65 -6.25 -24.98
C LYS A 246 11.68 -6.99 -26.33
N GLU A 247 10.91 -8.05 -26.49
CA GLU A 247 10.78 -8.83 -27.73
C GLU A 247 9.71 -8.24 -28.67
N ASN A 248 8.95 -7.22 -28.25
CA ASN A 248 7.92 -6.62 -29.08
C ASN A 248 8.54 -5.81 -30.23
N GLU A 249 7.90 -5.83 -31.40
CA GLU A 249 8.37 -5.22 -32.64
C GLU A 249 8.74 -3.73 -32.51
N TYR A 250 7.95 -2.95 -31.78
CA TYR A 250 8.23 -1.52 -31.57
C TYR A 250 9.50 -1.27 -30.74
N VAL A 251 9.86 -2.20 -29.82
CA VAL A 251 11.12 -2.10 -29.05
C VAL A 251 12.30 -2.49 -29.94
N LEU A 252 12.14 -3.53 -30.74
CA LEU A 252 13.14 -3.96 -31.72
C LEU A 252 13.38 -2.87 -32.75
N ALA A 253 12.34 -2.23 -33.27
CA ALA A 253 12.45 -1.09 -34.19
C ALA A 253 13.21 0.09 -33.56
N ALA A 254 12.88 0.45 -32.28
CA ALA A 254 13.61 1.49 -31.58
C ALA A 254 15.11 1.16 -31.41
N LYS A 255 15.43 -0.10 -31.19
CA LYS A 255 16.82 -0.60 -31.08
C LYS A 255 17.52 -0.52 -32.45
N SER A 256 16.84 -0.88 -33.54
CA SER A 256 17.40 -0.86 -34.91
C SER A 256 17.76 0.53 -35.40
N ILE A 257 17.02 1.57 -34.98
CA ILE A 257 17.33 2.97 -35.25
C ILE A 257 18.34 3.58 -34.26
N GLY A 258 18.98 2.77 -33.41
CA GLY A 258 20.07 3.19 -32.54
C GLY A 258 19.65 3.87 -31.23
N ALA A 259 18.41 3.67 -30.74
CA ALA A 259 18.00 4.20 -29.43
C ALA A 259 18.81 3.57 -28.29
N SER A 260 19.28 4.40 -27.36
CA SER A 260 20.03 3.94 -26.19
C SER A 260 19.17 3.09 -25.25
N ALA A 261 19.79 2.17 -24.50
CA ALA A 261 19.14 1.31 -23.50
C ALA A 261 18.29 2.13 -22.51
N LYS A 262 18.83 3.23 -21.98
CA LYS A 262 18.12 4.14 -21.07
C LYS A 262 16.85 4.70 -21.72
N ARG A 263 16.94 5.14 -22.99
CA ARG A 263 15.79 5.69 -23.73
C ARG A 263 14.72 4.62 -23.97
N ILE A 264 15.13 3.41 -24.34
CA ILE A 264 14.21 2.28 -24.55
C ILE A 264 13.48 1.93 -23.24
N ILE A 265 14.21 1.79 -22.13
CA ILE A 265 13.61 1.49 -20.83
C ILE A 265 12.63 2.59 -20.44
N GLN A 266 13.04 3.86 -20.47
CA GLN A 266 12.22 4.95 -19.95
C GLN A 266 11.02 5.31 -20.84
N LYS A 267 11.17 5.25 -22.19
CA LYS A 267 10.11 5.70 -23.12
C LYS A 267 9.25 4.57 -23.69
N HIS A 268 9.77 3.35 -23.73
CA HIS A 268 9.07 2.24 -24.37
C HIS A 268 8.69 1.12 -23.42
N ILE A 269 9.49 0.84 -22.40
CA ILE A 269 9.22 -0.30 -21.49
C ILE A 269 8.45 0.15 -20.25
N ILE A 270 9.00 1.06 -19.44
CA ILE A 270 8.38 1.50 -18.17
C ILE A 270 6.94 1.99 -18.37
N PRO A 271 6.58 2.81 -19.37
CA PRO A 271 5.20 3.23 -19.57
C PRO A 271 4.22 2.08 -19.83
N ASN A 272 4.70 0.99 -20.41
CA ASN A 272 3.87 -0.19 -20.71
C ASN A 272 3.68 -1.13 -19.51
N ILE A 273 4.52 -1.04 -18.49
CA ILE A 273 4.41 -1.84 -17.26
C ILE A 273 3.97 -1.01 -16.05
N VAL A 274 3.73 0.28 -16.23
CA VAL A 274 3.42 1.21 -15.12
C VAL A 274 2.20 0.78 -14.31
N SER A 275 1.17 0.23 -14.95
CA SER A 275 -0.01 -0.28 -14.25
C SER A 275 0.34 -1.41 -13.28
N VAL A 276 1.17 -2.36 -13.72
CA VAL A 276 1.60 -3.48 -12.89
C VAL A 276 2.47 -2.99 -11.72
N ILE A 277 3.33 -1.99 -11.97
CA ILE A 277 4.16 -1.36 -10.92
C ILE A 277 3.27 -0.66 -9.90
N ILE A 278 2.26 0.11 -10.32
CA ILE A 278 1.34 0.82 -9.41
C ILE A 278 0.57 -0.18 -8.54
N ILE A 279 0.03 -1.24 -9.12
CA ILE A 279 -0.70 -2.28 -8.40
C ILE A 279 0.19 -2.92 -7.33
N MET A 280 1.40 -3.35 -7.71
CA MET A 280 2.34 -3.97 -6.76
C MET A 280 2.72 -3.00 -5.64
N THR A 281 3.03 -1.74 -5.98
CA THR A 281 3.38 -0.71 -4.98
C THR A 281 2.23 -0.48 -4.00
N ALA A 282 0.98 -0.46 -4.47
CA ALA A 282 -0.18 -0.30 -3.60
C ALA A 282 -0.36 -1.48 -2.63
N GLN A 283 -0.03 -2.71 -3.06
CA GLN A 283 -0.08 -3.91 -2.22
C GLN A 283 1.07 -4.01 -1.21
N GLU A 284 2.21 -3.35 -1.46
CA GLU A 284 3.33 -3.31 -0.52
C GLU A 284 3.04 -2.45 0.72
N ILE A 285 2.19 -1.41 0.61
CA ILE A 285 1.86 -0.53 1.75
C ILE A 285 1.23 -1.33 2.91
N PRO A 286 0.13 -2.09 2.72
CA PRO A 286 -0.47 -2.86 3.81
C PRO A 286 0.46 -3.96 4.35
N ALA A 287 1.28 -4.58 3.50
CA ALA A 287 2.26 -5.57 3.92
C ALA A 287 3.31 -4.96 4.86
N ALA A 288 3.83 -3.78 4.52
CA ALA A 288 4.80 -3.07 5.34
C ALA A 288 4.19 -2.56 6.66
N ILE A 289 2.95 -2.03 6.65
CA ILE A 289 2.24 -1.61 7.87
C ILE A 289 2.00 -2.81 8.78
N PHE A 290 1.58 -3.94 8.23
CA PHE A 290 1.38 -5.15 9.02
C PHE A 290 2.69 -5.63 9.65
N THR A 291 3.78 -5.67 8.91
CA THR A 291 5.10 -6.07 9.42
C THR A 291 5.63 -5.10 10.46
N GLU A 292 5.49 -3.78 10.24
CA GLU A 292 5.83 -2.77 11.26
C GLU A 292 5.04 -3.02 12.54
N SER A 293 3.72 -3.16 12.42
CA SER A 293 2.85 -3.36 13.57
C SER A 293 3.18 -4.65 14.31
N TYR A 294 3.52 -5.72 13.60
CA TYR A 294 3.96 -6.98 14.19
C TYR A 294 5.30 -6.84 14.93
N LEU A 295 6.32 -6.20 14.31
CA LEU A 295 7.61 -5.96 14.95
C LEU A 295 7.48 -5.07 16.19
N SER A 296 6.67 -4.02 16.08
CA SER A 296 6.36 -3.13 17.21
C SER A 296 5.61 -3.86 18.33
N PHE A 297 4.69 -4.76 17.98
CA PHE A 297 3.96 -5.60 18.95
C PHE A 297 4.87 -6.58 19.71
N ILE A 298 5.93 -7.09 19.10
CA ILE A 298 6.92 -7.93 19.78
C ILE A 298 8.05 -7.13 20.46
N GLY A 299 8.00 -5.78 20.40
CA GLY A 299 8.97 -4.89 21.05
C GLY A 299 10.23 -4.58 20.22
N LEU A 300 10.25 -4.95 18.95
CA LEU A 300 11.37 -4.69 18.03
C LEU A 300 11.12 -3.53 17.06
N GLY A 301 9.94 -2.91 17.13
CA GLY A 301 9.55 -1.79 16.28
C GLY A 301 9.88 -0.44 16.86
N VAL A 302 9.00 0.54 16.60
CA VAL A 302 9.15 1.93 17.02
C VAL A 302 9.27 2.04 18.54
N ALA A 303 10.32 2.76 19.00
CA ALA A 303 10.59 2.92 20.42
C ALA A 303 9.84 4.13 21.00
N LEU A 304 9.56 4.04 22.33
CA LEU A 304 9.08 5.18 23.09
C LEU A 304 10.06 6.39 22.99
N PRO A 305 9.56 7.63 23.03
CA PRO A 305 8.19 8.03 23.41
C PRO A 305 7.18 7.99 22.24
N MET A 306 7.64 7.88 21.00
CA MET A 306 6.78 7.93 19.82
C MET A 306 5.91 6.66 19.76
N PRO A 307 4.58 6.79 19.68
CA PRO A 307 3.71 5.63 19.54
C PRO A 307 3.67 5.13 18.09
N SER A 308 3.52 3.81 17.89
CA SER A 308 2.99 3.22 16.68
C SER A 308 1.77 2.38 17.05
N LEU A 309 0.95 2.00 16.06
CA LEU A 309 -0.22 1.16 16.35
C LEU A 309 0.18 -0.18 16.98
N GLY A 310 1.26 -0.79 16.49
CA GLY A 310 1.80 -2.03 17.05
C GLY A 310 2.36 -1.86 18.47
N SER A 311 3.07 -0.77 18.75
CA SER A 311 3.62 -0.50 20.09
C SER A 311 2.52 -0.22 21.12
N LEU A 312 1.42 0.46 20.71
CA LEU A 312 0.24 0.64 21.55
C LEU A 312 -0.46 -0.69 21.85
N ALA A 313 -0.59 -1.56 20.85
CA ALA A 313 -1.15 -2.89 21.05
C ALA A 313 -0.27 -3.74 21.97
N ASN A 314 1.07 -3.66 21.86
CA ASN A 314 1.99 -4.31 22.79
C ASN A 314 1.81 -3.82 24.25
N ALA A 315 1.79 -2.51 24.44
CA ALA A 315 1.60 -1.91 25.77
C ALA A 315 0.25 -2.33 26.40
N ALA A 316 -0.80 -2.45 25.57
CA ALA A 316 -2.13 -2.87 26.04
C ALA A 316 -2.22 -4.36 26.45
N ARG A 317 -1.25 -5.20 26.06
CA ARG A 317 -1.30 -6.66 26.28
C ARG A 317 -1.35 -7.03 27.75
N SER A 318 -0.56 -6.37 28.59
CA SER A 318 -0.50 -6.64 30.03
C SER A 318 -1.81 -6.34 30.76
N GLY A 319 -2.56 -5.32 30.29
CA GLY A 319 -3.82 -4.89 30.88
C GLY A 319 -5.08 -5.34 30.12
N MET A 320 -4.97 -6.27 29.17
CA MET A 320 -6.05 -6.62 28.24
C MET A 320 -7.35 -7.07 28.93
N GLN A 321 -7.26 -7.76 30.06
CA GLN A 321 -8.44 -8.23 30.79
C GLN A 321 -9.16 -7.09 31.53
N SER A 322 -8.42 -6.11 32.05
CA SER A 322 -8.95 -4.99 32.80
C SER A 322 -9.34 -3.79 31.93
N TYR A 323 -8.61 -3.58 30.85
CA TYR A 323 -8.73 -2.41 29.99
C TYR A 323 -8.76 -2.82 28.51
N PRO A 324 -9.74 -3.61 28.06
CA PRO A 324 -9.75 -4.21 26.71
C PRO A 324 -9.76 -3.16 25.59
N TRP A 325 -10.34 -2.00 25.80
CA TRP A 325 -10.41 -0.92 24.79
C TRP A 325 -9.04 -0.45 24.33
N LYS A 326 -8.00 -0.50 25.18
CA LYS A 326 -6.64 -0.11 24.81
C LYS A 326 -6.06 -1.00 23.72
N LEU A 327 -6.43 -2.28 23.66
CA LEU A 327 -6.03 -3.19 22.59
C LEU A 327 -6.94 -3.05 21.37
N VAL A 328 -8.24 -2.86 21.60
CA VAL A 328 -9.25 -2.79 20.54
C VAL A 328 -9.00 -1.62 19.58
N PHE A 329 -8.76 -0.40 20.11
CA PHE A 329 -8.60 0.77 19.24
C PHE A 329 -7.42 0.70 18.27
N PRO A 330 -6.17 0.41 18.67
CA PRO A 330 -5.08 0.28 17.73
C PRO A 330 -5.27 -0.91 16.78
N SER A 331 -5.84 -2.03 17.24
CA SER A 331 -6.11 -3.20 16.40
C SER A 331 -7.15 -2.89 15.32
N VAL A 332 -8.23 -2.21 15.67
CA VAL A 332 -9.25 -1.77 14.69
C VAL A 332 -8.62 -0.82 13.66
N MET A 333 -7.77 0.11 14.07
CA MET A 333 -7.09 1.01 13.15
C MET A 333 -6.17 0.26 12.18
N ILE A 334 -5.39 -0.72 12.66
CA ILE A 334 -4.57 -1.57 11.79
C ILE A 334 -5.44 -2.30 10.77
N ILE A 335 -6.52 -2.94 11.24
CA ILE A 335 -7.45 -3.68 10.37
C ILE A 335 -8.06 -2.77 9.31
N LEU A 336 -8.56 -1.60 9.70
CA LEU A 336 -9.18 -0.65 8.77
C LEU A 336 -8.21 -0.20 7.69
N ILE A 337 -6.98 0.16 8.05
CA ILE A 337 -5.97 0.64 7.11
C ILE A 337 -5.52 -0.47 6.18
N VAL A 338 -5.15 -1.63 6.74
CA VAL A 338 -4.67 -2.78 5.96
C VAL A 338 -5.76 -3.29 5.01
N LEU A 339 -7.00 -3.43 5.50
CA LEU A 339 -8.13 -3.86 4.67
C LEU A 339 -8.42 -2.85 3.55
N ALA A 340 -8.46 -1.56 3.88
CA ALA A 340 -8.73 -0.53 2.89
C ALA A 340 -7.67 -0.49 1.77
N PHE A 341 -6.39 -0.59 2.10
CA PHE A 341 -5.31 -0.66 1.10
C PHE A 341 -5.37 -1.93 0.26
N ASN A 342 -5.68 -3.09 0.86
CA ASN A 342 -5.83 -4.34 0.12
C ASN A 342 -6.99 -4.26 -0.88
N LEU A 343 -8.16 -3.78 -0.45
CA LEU A 343 -9.33 -3.61 -1.32
C LEU A 343 -9.07 -2.62 -2.47
N ILE A 344 -8.33 -1.53 -2.21
CA ILE A 344 -7.90 -0.60 -3.25
C ILE A 344 -6.90 -1.27 -4.20
N GLY A 345 -5.94 -2.02 -3.68
CA GLY A 345 -4.96 -2.76 -4.48
C GLY A 345 -5.62 -3.76 -5.43
N ASP A 346 -6.59 -4.53 -4.93
CA ASP A 346 -7.37 -5.48 -5.73
C ASP A 346 -8.21 -4.75 -6.78
N ALA A 347 -8.89 -3.68 -6.40
CA ALA A 347 -9.68 -2.88 -7.34
C ALA A 347 -8.82 -2.17 -8.40
N LEU A 348 -7.61 -1.73 -8.06
CA LEU A 348 -6.63 -1.23 -9.03
C LEU A 348 -6.22 -2.32 -10.01
N ARG A 349 -5.98 -3.54 -9.53
CA ARG A 349 -5.67 -4.69 -10.36
C ARG A 349 -6.79 -4.95 -11.36
N ASP A 350 -8.05 -5.03 -10.90
CA ASP A 350 -9.21 -5.26 -11.76
C ASP A 350 -9.43 -4.11 -12.77
N ALA A 351 -9.24 -2.87 -12.35
CA ALA A 351 -9.44 -1.68 -13.18
C ALA A 351 -8.40 -1.55 -14.30
N PHE A 352 -7.15 -1.95 -14.02
CA PHE A 352 -6.01 -1.80 -14.93
C PHE A 352 -5.60 -3.11 -15.62
N ASP A 353 -6.31 -4.23 -15.42
CA ASP A 353 -6.05 -5.47 -16.15
C ASP A 353 -6.54 -5.37 -17.61
N PRO A 354 -5.62 -5.42 -18.61
CA PRO A 354 -6.02 -5.34 -20.01
C PRO A 354 -6.86 -6.53 -20.49
N LYS A 355 -6.82 -7.69 -19.79
CA LYS A 355 -7.55 -8.89 -20.15
C LYS A 355 -9.05 -8.82 -19.84
N LEU A 356 -9.45 -7.90 -18.97
CA LEU A 356 -10.85 -7.64 -18.60
C LEU A 356 -11.55 -6.64 -19.53
N LYS A 357 -10.90 -6.23 -20.62
CA LYS A 357 -11.55 -5.46 -21.69
C LYS A 357 -12.49 -6.40 -22.47
N LYS A 358 -13.75 -6.44 -22.06
CA LYS A 358 -14.85 -6.93 -22.90
C LYS A 358 -15.40 -5.81 -23.74
#